data_96c8551c038d5849915bff144fc23a45
#
_entry.id   96c8551c038d5849915bff144fc23a45
#
_cell.length_a   1.000
_cell.length_b   1.000
_cell.length_c   1.000
_cell.angle_alpha   90.00
_cell.angle_beta   90.00
_cell.angle_gamma   90.00
#
_symmetry.space_group_name_H-M   'P 1'
#
loop_
_entity.id
_entity.type
_entity.pdbx_description
1 polymer ?
#
loop_
_entity_poly.entity_id
_entity_poly.type
_entity_poly.pdbx_seq_one_letter_code
_entity_poly.pdbx_strand_id
1 'polypeptide(L)'
;MKRSRFITVLLLVIASLVLLIAVETAWTVQSYREMRRHYTQQIETIFNEASHLYINDLYTRSGVFSLGKIERFRSIIDEELRRAGLTPPFSIEVIVTATDEEIILMSSYAEDLGQKPIVADIAINIITLRLKVKDPHQDILGSMISNILLQATSVLV
;
A
#
# COMPACT_ATOMS: atom_id res chain seq x y z
N MET A 1 -3.83 50.39 -27.65
CA MET A 1 -4.91 49.41 -27.42
C MET A 1 -4.62 47.96 -27.78
N LYS A 2 -3.87 47.61 -28.83
CA LYS A 2 -3.59 46.20 -29.22
C LYS A 2 -2.71 45.44 -28.20
N ARG A 3 -1.72 46.11 -27.60
CA ARG A 3 -0.75 45.47 -26.66
C ARG A 3 -1.41 45.04 -25.33
N SER A 4 -2.37 45.80 -24.83
CA SER A 4 -3.11 45.49 -23.62
C SER A 4 -3.99 44.24 -23.80
N ARG A 5 -4.68 44.12 -24.94
CA ARG A 5 -5.51 42.92 -25.24
C ARG A 5 -4.68 41.64 -25.40
N PHE A 6 -3.50 41.77 -26.02
CA PHE A 6 -2.58 40.62 -26.14
C PHE A 6 -2.12 40.11 -24.78
N ILE A 7 -1.71 41.01 -23.85
CA ILE A 7 -1.31 40.66 -22.49
C ILE A 7 -2.47 40.00 -21.73
N THR A 8 -3.70 40.53 -21.86
CA THR A 8 -4.86 39.92 -21.20
C THR A 8 -5.15 38.50 -21.69
N VAL A 9 -5.08 38.26 -23.02
CA VAL A 9 -5.26 36.92 -23.61
C VAL A 9 -4.17 35.99 -23.13
N LEU A 10 -2.91 36.41 -23.12
CA LEU A 10 -1.79 35.62 -22.65
C LEU A 10 -1.96 35.21 -21.17
N LEU A 11 -2.36 36.15 -20.31
CA LEU A 11 -2.62 35.86 -18.90
C LEU A 11 -3.77 34.86 -18.70
N LEU A 12 -4.84 34.97 -19.51
CA LEU A 12 -5.94 34.01 -19.47
C LEU A 12 -5.49 32.60 -19.89
N VAL A 13 -4.67 32.50 -20.93
CA VAL A 13 -4.12 31.20 -21.37
C VAL A 13 -3.23 30.58 -20.28
N ILE A 14 -2.35 31.37 -19.67
CA ILE A 14 -1.48 30.90 -18.57
C ILE A 14 -2.34 30.47 -17.37
N ALA A 15 -3.34 31.26 -16.98
CA ALA A 15 -4.22 30.95 -15.86
C ALA A 15 -5.02 29.65 -16.10
N SER A 16 -5.53 29.45 -17.35
CA SER A 16 -6.25 28.22 -17.70
C SER A 16 -5.33 26.99 -17.71
N LEU A 17 -4.07 27.13 -18.14
CA LEU A 17 -3.10 26.04 -18.11
C LEU A 17 -2.75 25.64 -16.66
N VAL A 18 -2.50 26.64 -15.79
CA VAL A 18 -2.24 26.39 -14.36
C VAL A 18 -3.42 25.69 -13.69
N LEU A 19 -4.65 26.13 -14.00
CA LEU A 19 -5.86 25.50 -13.48
C LEU A 19 -5.99 24.05 -13.95
N LEU A 20 -5.73 23.79 -15.23
CA LEU A 20 -5.78 22.43 -15.78
C LEU A 20 -4.80 21.50 -15.06
N ILE A 21 -3.55 21.93 -14.91
CA ILE A 21 -2.51 21.15 -14.19
C ILE A 21 -2.93 20.89 -12.74
N ALA A 22 -3.50 21.91 -12.06
CA ALA A 22 -3.97 21.75 -10.70
C ALA A 22 -5.09 20.69 -10.58
N VAL A 23 -6.06 20.73 -11.51
CA VAL A 23 -7.16 19.76 -11.57
C VAL A 23 -6.66 18.35 -11.87
N GLU A 24 -5.78 18.18 -12.86
CA GLU A 24 -5.19 16.87 -13.19
C GLU A 24 -4.39 16.29 -12.03
N THR A 25 -3.60 17.12 -11.35
CA THR A 25 -2.83 16.70 -10.18
C THR A 25 -3.76 16.27 -9.03
N ALA A 26 -4.79 17.05 -8.74
CA ALA A 26 -5.76 16.74 -7.70
C ALA A 26 -6.50 15.43 -8.01
N TRP A 27 -6.93 15.24 -9.24
CA TRP A 27 -7.61 14.01 -9.68
C TRP A 27 -6.70 12.79 -9.60
N THR A 28 -5.44 12.92 -10.03
CA THR A 28 -4.43 11.85 -9.95
C THR A 28 -4.20 11.42 -8.50
N VAL A 29 -4.03 12.38 -7.58
CA VAL A 29 -3.84 12.10 -6.16
C VAL A 29 -5.08 11.42 -5.56
N GLN A 30 -6.28 11.86 -5.93
CA GLN A 30 -7.52 11.26 -5.45
C GLN A 30 -7.67 9.82 -5.96
N SER A 31 -7.47 9.58 -7.25
CA SER A 31 -7.53 8.24 -7.85
C SER A 31 -6.52 7.28 -7.21
N TYR A 32 -5.30 7.76 -6.94
CA TYR A 32 -4.31 6.98 -6.22
C TYR A 32 -4.77 6.59 -4.81
N ARG A 33 -5.34 7.55 -4.06
CA ARG A 33 -5.85 7.28 -2.70
C ARG A 33 -6.96 6.23 -2.71
N GLU A 34 -7.86 6.30 -3.68
CA GLU A 34 -8.94 5.33 -3.83
C GLU A 34 -8.42 3.94 -4.18
N MET A 35 -7.51 3.83 -5.17
CA MET A 35 -6.88 2.56 -5.53
C MET A 35 -6.13 1.94 -4.34
N ARG A 36 -5.34 2.75 -3.63
CA ARG A 36 -4.62 2.29 -2.45
C ARG A 36 -5.56 1.81 -1.36
N ARG A 37 -6.65 2.54 -1.11
CA ARG A 37 -7.67 2.14 -0.11
C ARG A 37 -8.30 0.80 -0.46
N HIS A 38 -8.71 0.61 -1.71
CA HIS A 38 -9.26 -0.66 -2.17
C HIS A 38 -8.27 -1.81 -2.01
N TYR A 39 -7.04 -1.61 -2.42
CA TYR A 39 -5.98 -2.60 -2.28
C TYR A 39 -5.71 -2.94 -0.81
N THR A 40 -5.64 -1.93 0.06
CA THR A 40 -5.49 -2.14 1.51
C THR A 40 -6.64 -2.96 2.09
N GLN A 41 -7.88 -2.64 1.73
CA GLN A 41 -9.05 -3.40 2.18
C GLN A 41 -9.03 -4.87 1.70
N GLN A 42 -8.60 -5.12 0.46
CA GLN A 42 -8.43 -6.49 -0.04
C GLN A 42 -7.38 -7.25 0.76
N ILE A 43 -6.22 -6.64 1.02
CA ILE A 43 -5.15 -7.25 1.82
C ILE A 43 -5.64 -7.55 3.25
N GLU A 44 -6.33 -6.62 3.90
CA GLU A 44 -6.90 -6.80 5.23
C GLU A 44 -7.92 -7.96 5.26
N THR A 45 -8.78 -8.04 4.26
CA THR A 45 -9.77 -9.12 4.16
C THR A 45 -9.08 -10.48 4.00
N ILE A 46 -8.14 -10.59 3.08
CA ILE A 46 -7.38 -11.82 2.84
C ILE A 46 -6.61 -12.23 4.11
N PHE A 47 -5.98 -11.27 4.77
CA PHE A 47 -5.23 -11.53 5.99
C PHE A 47 -6.13 -12.00 7.14
N ASN A 48 -7.32 -11.41 7.29
CA ASN A 48 -8.31 -11.85 8.27
C ASN A 48 -8.75 -13.28 8.00
N GLU A 49 -9.13 -13.61 6.77
CA GLU A 49 -9.56 -14.96 6.38
C GLU A 49 -8.44 -16.00 6.61
N ALA A 50 -7.23 -15.72 6.14
CA ALA A 50 -6.07 -16.59 6.35
C ALA A 50 -5.75 -16.77 7.83
N SER A 51 -5.86 -15.72 8.63
CA SER A 51 -5.61 -15.78 10.07
C SER A 51 -6.65 -16.63 10.81
N HIS A 52 -7.93 -16.52 10.44
CA HIS A 52 -8.97 -17.38 10.99
C HIS A 52 -8.73 -18.85 10.70
N LEU A 53 -8.35 -19.18 9.47
CA LEU A 53 -7.99 -20.55 9.08
C LEU A 53 -6.79 -21.08 9.88
N TYR A 54 -5.76 -20.25 10.02
CA TYR A 54 -4.56 -20.60 10.76
C TYR A 54 -4.81 -20.77 12.26
N ILE A 55 -5.56 -19.87 12.88
CA ILE A 55 -5.91 -19.92 14.29
C ILE A 55 -6.72 -21.19 14.59
N ASN A 56 -7.70 -21.52 13.75
CA ASN A 56 -8.50 -22.73 13.90
C ASN A 56 -7.64 -23.99 13.81
N ASP A 57 -6.66 -24.04 12.91
CA ASP A 57 -5.70 -25.14 12.80
C ASP A 57 -4.77 -25.23 14.04
N LEU A 58 -4.39 -24.09 14.61
CA LEU A 58 -3.59 -24.03 15.84
C LEU A 58 -4.33 -24.59 17.06
N TYR A 59 -5.59 -24.22 17.24
CA TYR A 59 -6.39 -24.70 18.36
C TYR A 59 -6.67 -26.20 18.27
N THR A 60 -6.76 -26.74 17.06
CA THR A 60 -7.03 -28.17 16.85
C THR A 60 -5.79 -29.06 17.01
N ARG A 61 -4.56 -28.53 16.87
CA ARG A 61 -3.36 -29.36 16.77
C ARG A 61 -2.31 -29.26 17.87
N SER A 62 -2.27 -28.28 18.72
CA SER A 62 -1.27 -28.19 19.82
C SER A 62 -0.78 -26.81 20.22
N GLY A 63 -1.50 -25.79 20.30
CA GLY A 63 -1.25 -24.59 21.14
C GLY A 63 0.10 -23.85 21.15
N VAL A 64 1.16 -24.36 20.51
CA VAL A 64 2.51 -23.78 20.58
C VAL A 64 2.94 -23.20 19.24
N PHE A 65 3.31 -21.93 19.22
CA PHE A 65 3.93 -21.29 18.05
C PHE A 65 5.33 -21.86 17.81
N SER A 66 5.61 -22.29 16.61
CA SER A 66 6.93 -22.74 16.16
C SER A 66 7.25 -22.19 14.77
N LEU A 67 8.54 -22.11 14.41
CA LEU A 67 8.99 -21.64 13.08
C LEU A 67 8.29 -22.35 11.92
N GLY A 68 8.11 -23.67 11.98
CA GLY A 68 7.39 -24.42 10.94
C GLY A 68 5.92 -24.04 10.78
N LYS A 69 5.31 -23.44 11.81
CA LYS A 69 3.95 -22.96 11.75
C LYS A 69 3.83 -21.59 11.06
N ILE A 70 4.85 -20.74 11.15
CA ILE A 70 4.90 -19.47 10.41
C ILE A 70 5.03 -19.73 8.91
N GLU A 71 5.86 -20.66 8.50
CA GLU A 71 6.00 -21.04 7.09
C GLU A 71 4.68 -21.59 6.52
N ARG A 72 3.94 -22.34 7.32
CA ARG A 72 2.59 -22.79 6.94
C ARG A 72 1.61 -21.62 6.82
N PHE A 73 1.63 -20.68 7.76
CA PHE A 73 0.81 -19.48 7.69
C PHE A 73 1.15 -18.63 6.47
N ARG A 74 2.43 -18.47 6.17
CA ARG A 74 2.92 -17.82 4.94
C ARG A 74 2.37 -18.50 3.69
N SER A 75 2.38 -19.84 3.66
CA SER A 75 1.83 -20.60 2.53
C SER A 75 0.31 -20.38 2.35
N ILE A 76 -0.45 -20.28 3.44
CA ILE A 76 -1.88 -19.98 3.39
C ILE A 76 -2.11 -18.58 2.82
N ILE A 77 -1.38 -17.58 3.32
CA ILE A 77 -1.49 -16.20 2.80
C ILE A 77 -1.11 -16.12 1.33
N ASP A 78 0.00 -16.76 0.93
CA ASP A 78 0.44 -16.78 -0.47
C ASP A 78 -0.63 -17.41 -1.39
N GLU A 79 -1.28 -18.46 -0.94
CA GLU A 79 -2.36 -19.11 -1.69
C GLU A 79 -3.59 -18.22 -1.80
N GLU A 80 -4.01 -17.55 -0.71
CA GLU A 80 -5.18 -16.65 -0.73
C GLU A 80 -4.89 -15.39 -1.56
N LEU A 81 -3.69 -14.83 -1.49
CA LEU A 81 -3.27 -13.73 -2.36
C LEU A 81 -3.32 -14.13 -3.84
N ARG A 82 -2.82 -15.32 -4.18
CA ARG A 82 -2.87 -15.83 -5.57
C ARG A 82 -4.30 -16.07 -6.05
N ARG A 83 -5.19 -16.58 -5.20
CA ARG A 83 -6.61 -16.75 -5.51
C ARG A 83 -7.29 -15.41 -5.81
N ALA A 84 -6.88 -14.35 -5.12
CA ALA A 84 -7.32 -12.99 -5.37
C ALA A 84 -6.65 -12.33 -6.60
N GLY A 85 -5.75 -13.03 -7.28
CA GLY A 85 -4.99 -12.48 -8.42
C GLY A 85 -3.87 -11.51 -8.01
N LEU A 86 -3.44 -11.56 -6.74
CA LEU A 86 -2.41 -10.69 -6.18
C LEU A 86 -1.13 -11.50 -5.92
N THR A 87 0.01 -10.95 -6.30
CA THR A 87 1.34 -11.59 -6.06
C THR A 87 2.38 -10.59 -5.55
N PRO A 88 2.03 -9.72 -4.57
CA PRO A 88 3.00 -8.77 -4.05
C PRO A 88 4.02 -9.47 -3.14
N PRO A 89 5.24 -8.96 -3.04
CA PRO A 89 6.14 -9.32 -1.96
C PRO A 89 5.52 -8.98 -0.61
N PHE A 90 5.60 -9.89 0.36
CA PHE A 90 5.09 -9.67 1.71
C PHE A 90 5.99 -10.30 2.78
N SER A 91 5.92 -9.78 3.98
CA SER A 91 6.52 -10.36 5.18
C SER A 91 5.49 -10.51 6.29
N ILE A 92 5.71 -11.49 7.14
CA ILE A 92 4.87 -11.75 8.31
C ILE A 92 5.75 -11.62 9.55
N GLU A 93 5.26 -10.90 10.54
CA GLU A 93 5.89 -10.76 11.85
C GLU A 93 4.94 -11.26 12.92
N VAL A 94 5.46 -11.98 13.89
CA VAL A 94 4.77 -12.36 15.13
C VAL A 94 5.34 -11.51 16.25
N ILE A 95 4.49 -10.67 16.82
CA ILE A 95 4.86 -9.67 17.81
C ILE A 95 4.18 -10.04 19.13
N VAL A 96 4.91 -9.98 20.24
CA VAL A 96 4.35 -10.03 21.57
C VAL A 96 4.45 -8.66 22.20
N THR A 97 3.32 -8.14 22.66
CA THR A 97 3.28 -6.90 23.41
C THR A 97 3.44 -7.21 24.88
N ALA A 98 4.63 -6.95 25.43
CA ALA A 98 4.91 -7.09 26.86
C ALA A 98 5.26 -5.71 27.41
N THR A 99 4.49 -5.21 28.37
CA THR A 99 4.78 -3.96 29.11
C THR A 99 5.11 -2.75 28.22
N ASP A 100 4.22 -2.42 27.26
CA ASP A 100 4.35 -1.31 26.28
C ASP A 100 5.50 -1.44 25.26
N GLU A 101 6.25 -2.54 25.24
CA GLU A 101 7.25 -2.82 24.23
C GLU A 101 6.79 -3.92 23.28
N GLU A 102 6.92 -3.67 21.96
CA GLU A 102 6.69 -4.67 20.91
C GLU A 102 7.97 -5.51 20.73
N ILE A 103 7.88 -6.81 21.05
CA ILE A 103 8.98 -7.75 20.83
C ILE A 103 8.65 -8.62 19.64
N ILE A 104 9.43 -8.53 18.56
CA ILE A 104 9.30 -9.39 17.40
C ILE A 104 9.88 -10.77 17.72
N LEU A 105 9.02 -11.77 17.92
CA LEU A 105 9.44 -13.13 18.21
C LEU A 105 9.94 -13.85 16.94
N MET A 106 9.28 -13.62 15.81
CA MET A 106 9.56 -14.30 14.57
C MET A 106 9.21 -13.40 13.40
N SER A 107 10.00 -13.46 12.33
CA SER A 107 9.77 -12.71 11.10
C SER A 107 10.09 -13.57 9.89
N SER A 108 9.20 -13.54 8.90
CA SER A 108 9.43 -14.10 7.59
C SER A 108 9.71 -12.92 6.64
N TYR A 109 10.92 -12.80 6.15
CA TYR A 109 11.35 -11.66 5.35
C TYR A 109 10.97 -11.79 3.87
N ALA A 110 10.52 -10.64 3.27
CA ALA A 110 10.59 -10.42 1.84
C ALA A 110 11.66 -9.35 1.57
N GLU A 111 12.46 -9.54 0.54
CA GLU A 111 13.65 -8.72 0.27
C GLU A 111 13.35 -7.27 -0.15
N ASP A 112 12.15 -6.95 -0.65
CA ASP A 112 11.81 -5.60 -1.10
C ASP A 112 10.34 -5.26 -0.84
N LEU A 113 10.08 -4.68 0.32
CA LEU A 113 8.73 -4.18 0.67
C LEU A 113 8.51 -2.71 0.30
N GLY A 114 9.53 -2.03 -0.21
CA GLY A 114 9.48 -0.60 -0.51
C GLY A 114 9.53 0.30 0.73
N GLN A 115 9.42 1.61 0.53
CA GLN A 115 9.59 2.60 1.62
C GLN A 115 8.38 2.69 2.56
N LYS A 116 7.18 2.40 2.08
CA LYS A 116 5.92 2.51 2.85
C LYS A 116 5.03 1.31 2.56
N PRO A 117 5.32 0.14 3.13
CA PRO A 117 4.48 -1.04 2.93
C PRO A 117 3.08 -0.81 3.51
N ILE A 118 2.11 -1.56 3.00
CA ILE A 118 0.80 -1.68 3.62
C ILE A 118 0.95 -2.63 4.80
N VAL A 119 0.44 -2.22 5.96
CA VAL A 119 0.53 -2.99 7.21
C VAL A 119 -0.87 -3.37 7.65
N ALA A 120 -1.08 -4.65 7.92
CA ALA A 120 -2.29 -5.19 8.51
C ALA A 120 -1.94 -5.96 9.79
N ASP A 121 -2.60 -5.66 10.88
CA ASP A 121 -2.35 -6.26 12.19
C ASP A 121 -3.59 -7.00 12.69
N ILE A 122 -3.40 -8.19 13.25
CA ILE A 122 -4.44 -8.96 13.93
C ILE A 122 -3.94 -9.33 15.32
N ALA A 123 -4.61 -8.82 16.34
CA ALA A 123 -4.31 -9.14 17.72
C ALA A 123 -5.03 -10.42 18.16
N ILE A 124 -4.29 -11.35 18.74
CA ILE A 124 -4.77 -12.61 19.30
C ILE A 124 -4.21 -12.73 20.73
N ASN A 125 -5.00 -12.34 21.71
CA ASN A 125 -4.57 -12.25 23.10
C ASN A 125 -3.33 -11.34 23.26
N ILE A 126 -2.18 -11.94 23.63
CA ILE A 126 -0.89 -11.25 23.83
C ILE A 126 -0.02 -11.21 22.56
N ILE A 127 -0.50 -11.81 21.48
CA ILE A 127 0.25 -11.93 20.22
C ILE A 127 -0.42 -11.08 19.16
N THR A 128 0.37 -10.31 18.43
CA THR A 128 -0.07 -9.61 17.22
C THR A 128 0.60 -10.24 16.01
N LEU A 129 -0.22 -10.68 15.07
CA LEU A 129 0.24 -11.07 13.74
C LEU A 129 0.26 -9.81 12.88
N ARG A 130 1.41 -9.47 12.33
CA ARG A 130 1.59 -8.31 11.44
C ARG A 130 1.98 -8.77 10.06
N LEU A 131 1.16 -8.41 9.09
CA LEU A 131 1.44 -8.61 7.67
C LEU A 131 1.91 -7.28 7.07
N LYS A 132 3.07 -7.27 6.45
CA LYS A 132 3.58 -6.14 5.66
C LYS A 132 3.61 -6.54 4.19
N VAL A 133 2.93 -5.78 3.35
CA VAL A 133 2.81 -6.03 1.91
C VAL A 133 3.35 -4.85 1.13
N LYS A 134 4.10 -5.10 0.07
CA LYS A 134 4.55 -4.04 -0.84
C LYS A 134 3.35 -3.34 -1.47
N ASP A 135 3.35 -2.01 -1.41
CA ASP A 135 2.35 -1.20 -2.11
C ASP A 135 2.75 -1.04 -3.59
N PRO A 136 2.04 -1.70 -4.53
CA PRO A 136 2.40 -1.67 -5.95
C PRO A 136 2.17 -0.29 -6.58
N HIS A 137 1.43 0.59 -5.89
CA HIS A 137 1.06 1.89 -6.45
C HIS A 137 2.04 3.02 -6.11
N GLN A 138 3.02 2.78 -5.23
CA GLN A 138 4.01 3.81 -4.86
C GLN A 138 4.82 4.32 -6.05
N ASP A 139 5.29 3.41 -6.89
CA ASP A 139 6.13 3.75 -8.05
C ASP A 139 5.30 4.44 -9.15
N ILE A 140 4.01 4.10 -9.25
CA ILE A 140 3.09 4.68 -10.23
C ILE A 140 2.83 6.15 -9.92
N LEU A 141 2.57 6.50 -8.66
CA LEU A 141 2.30 7.89 -8.28
C LEU A 141 3.49 8.81 -8.59
N GLY A 142 4.71 8.37 -8.25
CA GLY A 142 5.94 9.10 -8.53
C GLY A 142 6.13 9.37 -10.03
N SER A 143 5.92 8.36 -10.87
CA SER A 143 6.03 8.48 -12.33
C SER A 143 4.95 9.37 -12.95
N MET A 144 3.70 9.29 -12.47
CA MET A 144 2.61 10.13 -12.95
C MET A 144 2.83 11.61 -12.63
N ILE A 145 3.24 11.94 -11.40
CA ILE A 145 3.53 13.33 -11.02
C ILE A 145 4.72 13.88 -11.80
N SER A 146 5.77 13.08 -11.99
CA SER A 146 6.92 13.46 -12.81
C SER A 146 6.53 13.75 -14.25
N ASN A 147 5.67 12.94 -14.85
CA ASN A 147 5.18 13.15 -16.21
C ASN A 147 4.32 14.41 -16.35
N ILE A 148 3.46 14.71 -15.39
CA ILE A 148 2.66 15.95 -15.36
C ILE A 148 3.59 17.18 -15.29
N LEU A 149 4.60 17.15 -14.43
CA LEU A 149 5.58 18.23 -14.30
C LEU A 149 6.41 18.42 -15.59
N LEU A 150 6.83 17.33 -16.23
CA LEU A 150 7.55 17.37 -17.51
C LEU A 150 6.71 17.97 -18.64
N GLN A 151 5.44 17.60 -18.74
CA GLN A 151 4.51 18.17 -19.70
C GLN A 151 4.28 19.67 -19.44
N ALA A 152 4.12 20.05 -18.17
CA ALA A 152 3.96 21.45 -17.80
C ALA A 152 5.19 22.31 -18.19
N THR A 153 6.40 21.79 -17.99
CA THR A 153 7.65 22.49 -18.36
C THR A 153 7.83 22.56 -19.88
N SER A 154 7.44 21.54 -20.64
CA SER A 154 7.55 21.54 -22.12
C SER A 154 6.62 22.53 -22.81
N VAL A 155 5.52 22.93 -22.16
CA VAL A 155 4.58 23.93 -22.72
C VAL A 155 5.04 25.36 -22.41
N LEU A 156 5.92 25.54 -21.41
CA LEU A 156 6.44 26.85 -21.01
C LEU A 156 7.74 27.27 -21.75
N VAL A 157 8.33 26.38 -22.53
CA VAL A 157 9.51 26.62 -23.38
C VAL A 157 9.06 26.82 -24.83
#